data_aa22be32b0b4a95005d6325be2c0f716
#
_entry.id   aa22be32b0b4a95005d6325be2c0f716
#
_cell.length_a   1.000
_cell.length_b   1.000
_cell.length_c   1.000
_cell.angle_alpha   90.00
_cell.angle_beta   90.00
_cell.angle_gamma   90.00
#
_symmetry.space_group_name_H-M   'P 1'
#
loop_
_entity.id
_entity.type
_entity.pdbx_description
1 polymer ?
#
loop_
_entity_poly.entity_id
_entity_poly.type
_entity_poly.pdbx_seq_one_letter_code
_entity_poly.pdbx_strand_id
1 'polypeptide(L)'
;MADETQSVTERGLGAKIIPGHIVINNDPEQILKGKWYVVHTYSGHEARVAETLRQRLTTLGQTDKVFELLIPTQDKIQIKHGKKSTIREKMFPGYLLVKMIVDDNSWLVVRTTAGITGFVGVGDKPTPLTDSEVDAIKQFIQLGAPKYKVNFSAGEAVKITDGPFVDFLGSIESIDEEHGKLKVLVSIFGRETPVELDFLQVRKI
;
A
#
# COMPACT_ATOMS: atom_id res chain seq x y z
N MET A 1 10.73 17.38 30.13
CA MET A 1 9.29 17.30 30.24
C MET A 1 8.75 16.65 29.01
N ALA A 2 8.41 15.45 29.19
CA ALA A 2 7.99 14.36 28.35
C ALA A 2 6.72 14.73 27.58
N ASP A 3 6.77 14.47 26.38
CA ASP A 3 6.01 13.65 25.46
C ASP A 3 4.80 12.93 26.07
N GLU A 4 3.63 13.51 25.83
CA GLU A 4 2.30 12.95 26.12
C GLU A 4 1.39 13.15 24.90
N THR A 5 1.62 12.36 23.84
CA THR A 5 0.63 12.15 22.78
C THR A 5 0.63 10.69 22.34
N GLN A 6 0.45 9.80 23.31
CA GLN A 6 0.06 8.42 23.04
C GLN A 6 -1.17 8.10 23.86
N SER A 7 -2.04 7.34 23.22
CA SER A 7 -3.20 6.64 23.77
C SER A 7 -4.55 7.34 23.65
N VAL A 8 -5.18 7.15 22.49
CA VAL A 8 -6.63 6.96 22.48
C VAL A 8 -6.94 5.69 21.69
N THR A 9 -7.19 4.68 22.48
CA THR A 9 -8.16 3.62 22.36
C THR A 9 -7.78 2.40 21.54
N GLU A 10 -7.02 1.53 22.19
CA GLU A 10 -7.19 0.08 22.04
C GLU A 10 -8.40 -0.35 22.90
N ARG A 11 -9.51 -0.63 22.25
CA ARG A 11 -10.52 -1.60 22.74
C ARG A 11 -11.52 -1.92 21.64
N GLY A 12 -11.46 -3.12 21.13
CA GLY A 12 -12.55 -3.74 20.39
C GLY A 12 -12.14 -4.53 19.17
N LEU A 13 -12.09 -5.86 19.32
CA LEU A 13 -12.04 -6.87 18.27
C LEU A 13 -10.77 -6.83 17.38
N GLY A 14 -9.90 -7.79 17.54
CA GLY A 14 -8.74 -8.18 16.77
C GLY A 14 -8.64 -7.84 15.27
N ALA A 15 -9.09 -6.66 14.88
CA ALA A 15 -8.97 -6.13 13.54
C ALA A 15 -7.52 -5.66 13.35
N LYS A 16 -6.80 -6.33 12.47
CA LYS A 16 -5.48 -5.97 12.02
C LYS A 16 -5.50 -4.51 11.58
N ILE A 17 -4.69 -3.66 12.20
CA ILE A 17 -4.58 -2.24 11.83
C ILE A 17 -4.14 -2.17 10.37
N ILE A 18 -4.98 -1.61 9.51
CA ILE A 18 -4.67 -1.39 8.10
C ILE A 18 -3.93 -0.05 8.00
N PRO A 19 -2.69 -0.02 7.52
CA PRO A 19 -1.97 1.23 7.34
C PRO A 19 -2.73 2.22 6.45
N GLY A 20 -2.82 3.49 6.88
CA GLY A 20 -3.56 4.52 6.14
C GLY A 20 -5.08 4.50 6.30
N HIS A 21 -5.60 3.65 7.18
CA HIS A 21 -7.03 3.58 7.49
C HIS A 21 -7.38 4.52 8.65
N ILE A 22 -8.33 5.40 8.43
CA ILE A 22 -8.84 6.37 9.41
C ILE A 22 -10.33 6.07 9.60
N VAL A 23 -10.70 5.72 10.81
CA VAL A 23 -12.10 5.51 11.19
C VAL A 23 -12.67 6.81 11.77
N ILE A 24 -13.78 7.27 11.23
CA ILE A 24 -14.47 8.49 11.65
C ILE A 24 -15.64 8.14 12.55
N ASN A 25 -16.42 7.14 12.17
CA ASN A 25 -17.58 6.66 12.93
C ASN A 25 -17.54 5.13 13.02
N ASN A 26 -17.76 4.61 14.22
CA ASN A 26 -17.72 3.17 14.52
C ASN A 26 -19.11 2.52 14.67
N ASP A 27 -20.20 3.22 14.29
CA ASP A 27 -21.53 2.66 14.37
C ASP A 27 -21.73 1.56 13.33
N PRO A 28 -21.85 0.26 13.75
CA PRO A 28 -21.89 -0.85 12.82
C PRO A 28 -23.10 -0.82 11.88
N GLU A 29 -24.26 -0.33 12.37
CA GLU A 29 -25.48 -0.29 11.57
C GLU A 29 -25.38 0.76 10.45
N GLN A 30 -24.73 1.87 10.72
CA GLN A 30 -24.52 2.92 9.73
C GLN A 30 -23.42 2.55 8.74
N ILE A 31 -22.33 1.96 9.22
CA ILE A 31 -21.20 1.52 8.39
C ILE A 31 -21.67 0.52 7.32
N LEU A 32 -22.62 -0.36 7.65
CA LEU A 32 -23.17 -1.35 6.71
C LEU A 32 -23.95 -0.70 5.56
N LYS A 33 -24.52 0.48 5.76
CA LYS A 33 -25.24 1.24 4.73
C LYS A 33 -24.33 2.03 3.81
N GLY A 34 -23.11 2.30 4.26
CA GLY A 34 -22.11 3.06 3.50
C GLY A 34 -21.48 2.25 2.38
N LYS A 35 -21.26 2.91 1.25
CA LYS A 35 -20.51 2.36 0.12
C LYS A 35 -19.18 3.05 0.00
N TRP A 36 -18.20 2.36 -0.58
CA TRP A 36 -16.89 2.92 -0.85
C TRP A 36 -16.89 3.69 -2.16
N TYR A 37 -16.29 4.86 -2.14
CA TYR A 37 -16.09 5.74 -3.29
C TYR A 37 -14.61 6.13 -3.37
N VAL A 38 -14.16 6.43 -4.57
CA VAL A 38 -12.81 6.94 -4.79
C VAL A 38 -12.89 8.44 -5.05
N VAL A 39 -12.06 9.19 -4.35
CA VAL A 39 -11.86 10.61 -4.61
C VAL A 39 -10.44 10.86 -5.09
N HIS A 40 -10.30 11.75 -6.06
CA HIS A 40 -9.02 12.17 -6.58
C HIS A 40 -8.51 13.38 -5.80
N THR A 41 -7.22 13.35 -5.45
CA THR A 41 -6.53 14.40 -4.70
C THR A 41 -5.25 14.80 -5.44
N TYR A 42 -4.61 15.88 -5.02
CA TYR A 42 -3.24 16.14 -5.48
C TYR A 42 -2.29 15.07 -4.95
N SER A 43 -1.52 14.48 -5.85
CA SER A 43 -0.55 13.42 -5.50
C SER A 43 0.43 13.92 -4.44
N GLY A 44 0.64 13.11 -3.42
CA GLY A 44 1.48 13.46 -2.28
C GLY A 44 0.73 14.06 -1.08
N HIS A 45 -0.46 14.61 -1.28
CA HIS A 45 -1.22 15.32 -0.25
C HIS A 45 -2.31 14.47 0.42
N GLU A 46 -2.46 13.19 0.09
CA GLU A 46 -3.58 12.34 0.50
C GLU A 46 -3.76 12.30 2.02
N ALA A 47 -2.66 12.17 2.79
CA ALA A 47 -2.74 12.16 4.25
C ALA A 47 -3.23 13.50 4.83
N ARG A 48 -2.75 14.62 4.28
CA ARG A 48 -3.19 15.95 4.68
C ARG A 48 -4.66 16.18 4.32
N VAL A 49 -5.07 15.73 3.13
CA VAL A 49 -6.45 15.82 2.66
C VAL A 49 -7.38 14.99 3.53
N ALA A 50 -6.99 13.76 3.86
CA ALA A 50 -7.77 12.89 4.74
C ALA A 50 -7.97 13.51 6.12
N GLU A 51 -6.93 14.10 6.70
CA GLU A 51 -7.02 14.79 7.99
C GLU A 51 -7.90 16.06 7.92
N THR A 52 -7.75 16.86 6.86
CA THR A 52 -8.59 18.04 6.63
C THR A 52 -10.05 17.64 6.45
N LEU A 53 -10.32 16.56 5.72
CA LEU A 53 -11.66 16.04 5.54
C LEU A 53 -12.25 15.56 6.88
N ARG A 54 -11.48 14.81 7.67
CA ARG A 54 -11.89 14.34 9.00
C ARG A 54 -12.33 15.51 9.91
N GLN A 55 -11.50 16.55 9.98
CA GLN A 55 -11.79 17.74 10.78
C GLN A 55 -13.06 18.46 10.29
N ARG A 56 -13.21 18.58 8.99
CA ARG A 56 -14.35 19.22 8.36
C ARG A 56 -15.66 18.48 8.62
N LEU A 57 -15.63 17.13 8.53
CA LEU A 57 -16.78 16.28 8.84
C LEU A 57 -17.24 16.45 10.29
N THR A 58 -16.30 16.53 11.22
CA THR A 58 -16.60 16.78 12.64
C THR A 58 -17.21 18.16 12.84
N THR A 59 -16.64 19.19 12.22
CA THR A 59 -17.11 20.58 12.35
C THR A 59 -18.51 20.77 11.75
N LEU A 60 -18.82 20.09 10.65
CA LEU A 60 -20.10 20.23 9.94
C LEU A 60 -21.14 19.18 10.37
N GLY A 61 -20.84 18.33 11.37
CA GLY A 61 -21.76 17.32 11.88
C GLY A 61 -22.12 16.24 10.85
N GLN A 62 -21.20 15.90 9.94
CA GLN A 62 -21.41 14.89 8.88
C GLN A 62 -20.73 13.54 9.18
N THR A 63 -20.39 13.29 10.43
CA THR A 63 -19.77 12.03 10.87
C THR A 63 -20.72 10.84 10.85
N ASP A 64 -22.01 11.10 10.77
CA ASP A 64 -23.08 10.10 10.59
C ASP A 64 -23.25 9.64 9.14
N LYS A 65 -22.60 10.30 8.20
CA LYS A 65 -22.66 9.99 6.76
C LYS A 65 -21.34 9.51 6.18
N VAL A 66 -20.21 9.88 6.77
CA VAL A 66 -18.88 9.46 6.33
C VAL A 66 -18.21 8.67 7.46
N PHE A 67 -17.87 7.42 7.20
CA PHE A 67 -17.49 6.45 8.24
C PHE A 67 -15.99 6.16 8.26
N GLU A 68 -15.41 5.95 7.09
CA GLU A 68 -14.02 5.49 6.98
C GLU A 68 -13.31 6.20 5.83
N LEU A 69 -12.02 6.48 6.02
CA LEU A 69 -11.11 6.94 4.98
C LEU A 69 -9.97 5.94 4.86
N LEU A 70 -9.56 5.61 3.65
CA LEU A 70 -8.47 4.68 3.41
C LEU A 70 -7.53 5.25 2.34
N ILE A 71 -6.27 5.46 2.73
CA ILE A 71 -5.18 5.77 1.81
C ILE A 71 -4.48 4.46 1.50
N PRO A 72 -4.57 3.94 0.26
CA PRO A 72 -3.94 2.68 -0.09
C PRO A 72 -2.42 2.81 -0.04
N THR A 73 -1.81 2.30 1.02
CA THR A 73 -0.36 2.32 1.23
C THR A 73 0.16 0.92 1.47
N GLN A 74 1.39 0.68 1.07
CA GLN A 74 2.10 -0.57 1.25
C GLN A 74 3.42 -0.30 1.96
N ASP A 75 3.77 -1.16 2.91
CA ASP A 75 5.08 -1.09 3.55
C ASP A 75 6.12 -1.74 2.63
N LYS A 76 7.17 -1.00 2.30
CA LYS A 76 8.30 -1.44 1.48
C LYS A 76 9.59 -1.30 2.28
N ILE A 77 10.39 -2.33 2.26
CA ILE A 77 11.71 -2.29 2.88
C ILE A 77 12.66 -1.57 1.93
N GLN A 78 13.26 -0.48 2.38
CA GLN A 78 14.30 0.24 1.66
C GLN A 78 15.61 0.15 2.42
N ILE A 79 16.69 -0.18 1.70
CA ILE A 79 18.05 -0.15 2.26
C ILE A 79 18.71 1.15 1.81
N LYS A 80 19.03 2.02 2.78
CA LYS A 80 19.88 3.19 2.55
C LYS A 80 21.11 3.11 3.45
N HIS A 81 22.30 3.23 2.84
CA HIS A 81 23.59 3.22 3.55
C HIS A 81 23.77 1.98 4.45
N GLY A 82 23.34 0.81 4.01
CA GLY A 82 23.45 -0.46 4.76
C GLY A 82 22.46 -0.59 5.94
N LYS A 83 21.55 0.36 6.12
CA LYS A 83 20.50 0.28 7.15
C LYS A 83 19.15 -0.02 6.48
N LYS A 84 18.47 -1.05 7.01
CA LYS A 84 17.08 -1.36 6.61
C LYS A 84 16.15 -0.31 7.21
N SER A 85 15.30 0.29 6.39
CA SER A 85 14.21 1.16 6.83
C SER A 85 12.93 0.75 6.13
N THR A 86 11.84 0.58 6.88
CA THR A 86 10.53 0.39 6.30
C THR A 86 10.00 1.74 5.88
N ILE A 87 9.73 1.90 4.59
CA ILE A 87 9.08 3.08 4.04
C ILE A 87 7.65 2.70 3.63
N ARG A 88 6.75 3.64 3.83
CA ARG A 88 5.36 3.48 3.39
C ARG A 88 5.21 4.09 2.02
N GLU A 89 4.99 3.25 1.01
CA GLU A 89 4.79 3.65 -0.37
C GLU A 89 3.29 3.67 -0.67
N LYS A 90 2.84 4.70 -1.39
CA LYS A 90 1.44 4.80 -1.81
C LYS A 90 1.21 3.93 -3.03
N MET A 91 0.21 3.06 -2.97
CA MET A 91 -0.15 2.18 -4.10
C MET A 91 -0.78 2.96 -5.24
N PHE A 92 -1.64 3.90 -4.89
CA PHE A 92 -2.36 4.76 -5.84
C PHE A 92 -2.16 6.22 -5.44
N PRO A 93 -1.05 6.86 -5.90
CA PRO A 93 -0.82 8.27 -5.60
C PRO A 93 -1.92 9.15 -6.19
N GLY A 94 -2.44 10.08 -5.40
CA GLY A 94 -3.52 10.96 -5.80
C GLY A 94 -4.93 10.40 -5.57
N TYR A 95 -5.07 9.25 -4.89
CA TYR A 95 -6.37 8.65 -4.61
C TYR A 95 -6.59 8.42 -3.12
N LEU A 96 -7.81 8.68 -2.67
CA LEU A 96 -8.30 8.43 -1.33
C LEU A 96 -9.65 7.70 -1.45
N LEU A 97 -9.81 6.61 -0.72
CA LEU A 97 -11.06 5.89 -0.62
C LEU A 97 -11.87 6.44 0.55
N VAL A 98 -13.16 6.66 0.33
CA VAL A 98 -14.10 7.21 1.32
C VAL A 98 -15.30 6.28 1.41
N LYS A 99 -15.58 5.76 2.61
CA LYS A 99 -16.79 4.99 2.89
C LYS A 99 -17.86 5.91 3.41
N MET A 100 -18.96 6.06 2.68
CA MET A 100 -19.98 7.04 2.99
C MET A 100 -21.35 6.67 2.44
N ILE A 101 -22.38 7.29 2.99
CA ILE A 101 -23.69 7.42 2.38
C ILE A 101 -23.68 8.73 1.59
N VAL A 102 -23.87 8.62 0.28
CA VAL A 102 -23.90 9.80 -0.60
C VAL A 102 -25.27 10.45 -0.56
N ASP A 103 -25.33 11.67 -0.07
CA ASP A 103 -26.39 12.63 -0.23
C ASP A 103 -25.83 13.99 -0.65
N ASP A 104 -26.67 14.97 -0.92
CA ASP A 104 -26.22 16.30 -1.41
C ASP A 104 -25.24 16.97 -0.44
N ASN A 105 -25.46 16.82 0.87
CA ASN A 105 -24.61 17.42 1.89
C ASN A 105 -23.27 16.70 2.02
N SER A 106 -23.28 15.38 2.18
CA SER A 106 -22.06 14.58 2.32
C SER A 106 -21.19 14.66 1.06
N TRP A 107 -21.82 14.62 -0.12
CA TRP A 107 -21.13 14.81 -1.39
C TRP A 107 -20.47 16.19 -1.48
N LEU A 108 -21.21 17.25 -1.13
CA LEU A 108 -20.70 18.62 -1.18
C LEU A 108 -19.53 18.82 -0.21
N VAL A 109 -19.62 18.29 1.02
CA VAL A 109 -18.57 18.41 2.03
C VAL A 109 -17.29 17.72 1.56
N VAL A 110 -17.39 16.52 1.02
CA VAL A 110 -16.23 15.80 0.49
C VAL A 110 -15.65 16.54 -0.71
N ARG A 111 -16.46 16.87 -1.71
CA ARG A 111 -16.00 17.50 -2.95
C ARG A 111 -15.34 18.87 -2.72
N THR A 112 -15.86 19.66 -1.78
CA THR A 112 -15.33 21.01 -1.50
C THR A 112 -14.21 21.02 -0.47
N THR A 113 -13.72 19.85 -0.03
CA THR A 113 -12.58 19.78 0.88
C THR A 113 -11.30 20.14 0.12
N ALA A 114 -10.51 21.03 0.72
CA ALA A 114 -9.27 21.50 0.11
C ALA A 114 -8.32 20.33 -0.21
N GLY A 115 -7.88 20.26 -1.46
CA GLY A 115 -7.02 19.20 -1.98
C GLY A 115 -7.75 18.03 -2.63
N ILE A 116 -9.08 17.96 -2.55
CA ILE A 116 -9.90 17.04 -3.35
C ILE A 116 -10.23 17.71 -4.68
N THR A 117 -9.97 17.04 -5.78
CA THR A 117 -10.27 17.53 -7.14
C THR A 117 -11.62 17.02 -7.66
N GLY A 118 -12.10 15.90 -7.12
CA GLY A 118 -13.41 15.35 -7.47
C GLY A 118 -13.55 13.88 -7.10
N PHE A 119 -14.74 13.35 -7.28
CA PHE A 119 -15.01 11.91 -7.21
C PHE A 119 -14.63 11.23 -8.51
N VAL A 120 -14.21 9.98 -8.40
CA VAL A 120 -14.08 9.09 -9.57
C VAL A 120 -15.44 8.50 -9.88
N GLY A 121 -15.88 8.65 -11.14
CA GLY A 121 -17.19 8.17 -11.54
C GLY A 121 -17.54 8.56 -12.97
N VAL A 122 -18.78 8.33 -13.36
CA VAL A 122 -19.30 8.69 -14.68
C VAL A 122 -20.04 10.02 -14.58
N GLY A 123 -19.50 11.03 -15.22
CA GLY A 123 -20.01 12.41 -15.15
C GLY A 123 -19.85 12.98 -13.72
N ASP A 124 -20.91 13.66 -13.24
CA ASP A 124 -20.91 14.27 -11.90
C ASP A 124 -21.34 13.31 -10.77
N LYS A 125 -21.67 12.05 -11.11
CA LYS A 125 -22.13 11.06 -10.13
C LYS A 125 -21.00 10.16 -9.67
N PRO A 126 -20.73 10.07 -8.35
CA PRO A 126 -19.76 9.13 -7.81
C PRO A 126 -20.19 7.68 -8.12
N THR A 127 -19.27 6.89 -8.60
CA THR A 127 -19.49 5.46 -8.81
C THR A 127 -18.98 4.68 -7.60
N PRO A 128 -19.82 3.90 -6.89
CA PRO A 128 -19.36 3.10 -5.78
C PRO A 128 -18.48 1.95 -6.26
N LEU A 129 -17.45 1.64 -5.47
CA LEU A 129 -16.69 0.41 -5.61
C LEU A 129 -17.54 -0.78 -5.16
N THR A 130 -17.33 -1.92 -5.79
CA THR A 130 -17.90 -3.19 -5.34
C THR A 130 -17.15 -3.69 -4.10
N ASP A 131 -17.83 -4.50 -3.28
CA ASP A 131 -17.21 -5.07 -2.08
C ASP A 131 -15.97 -5.92 -2.43
N SER A 132 -16.00 -6.63 -3.57
CA SER A 132 -14.87 -7.41 -4.05
C SER A 132 -13.65 -6.56 -4.42
N GLU A 133 -13.84 -5.38 -5.00
CA GLU A 133 -12.74 -4.45 -5.30
C GLU A 133 -12.12 -3.89 -4.03
N VAL A 134 -12.94 -3.55 -3.05
CA VAL A 134 -12.48 -3.04 -1.77
C VAL A 134 -11.73 -4.11 -0.98
N ASP A 135 -12.24 -5.34 -0.96
CA ASP A 135 -11.59 -6.46 -0.29
C ASP A 135 -10.25 -6.80 -0.95
N ALA A 136 -10.18 -6.76 -2.28
CA ALA A 136 -8.92 -6.93 -2.99
C ALA A 136 -7.89 -5.87 -2.60
N ILE A 137 -8.29 -4.59 -2.52
CA ILE A 137 -7.43 -3.49 -2.08
C ILE A 137 -6.96 -3.71 -0.63
N LYS A 138 -7.89 -4.04 0.29
CA LYS A 138 -7.56 -4.29 1.69
C LYS A 138 -6.63 -5.48 1.87
N GLN A 139 -6.87 -6.59 1.17
CA GLN A 139 -6.00 -7.76 1.19
C GLN A 139 -4.61 -7.42 0.68
N PHE A 140 -4.51 -6.67 -0.41
CA PHE A 140 -3.24 -6.27 -0.97
C PHE A 140 -2.42 -5.38 0.00
N ILE A 141 -3.08 -4.45 0.70
CA ILE A 141 -2.45 -3.62 1.74
C ILE A 141 -1.94 -4.50 2.90
N GLN A 142 -2.71 -5.53 3.30
CA GLN A 142 -2.35 -6.40 4.42
C GLN A 142 -1.25 -7.40 4.10
N LEU A 143 -1.18 -7.86 2.86
CA LEU A 143 -0.17 -8.84 2.43
C LEU A 143 1.24 -8.24 2.35
N GLY A 144 1.35 -6.91 2.32
CA GLY A 144 2.61 -6.23 2.07
C GLY A 144 3.08 -6.44 0.62
N ALA A 145 4.32 -6.03 0.33
CA ALA A 145 4.93 -6.33 -0.96
C ALA A 145 4.89 -7.84 -1.20
N PRO A 146 4.52 -8.30 -2.40
CA PRO A 146 4.51 -9.72 -2.69
C PRO A 146 5.90 -10.27 -2.33
N LYS A 147 5.95 -11.16 -1.34
CA LYS A 147 7.11 -12.01 -1.16
C LYS A 147 7.17 -12.82 -2.44
N TYR A 148 8.16 -12.54 -3.26
CA TYR A 148 8.38 -13.34 -4.46
C TYR A 148 8.43 -14.78 -4.00
N LYS A 149 7.43 -15.59 -4.37
CA LYS A 149 7.53 -17.04 -4.23
C LYS A 149 8.61 -17.48 -5.23
N VAL A 150 9.80 -17.54 -4.75
CA VAL A 150 10.93 -17.90 -5.56
C VAL A 150 11.02 -19.40 -5.55
N ASN A 151 10.87 -20.00 -6.70
CA ASN A 151 11.12 -21.42 -6.90
C ASN A 151 12.62 -21.70 -7.09
N PHE A 152 13.51 -20.95 -6.46
CA PHE A 152 14.94 -21.17 -6.49
C PHE A 152 15.40 -21.88 -5.21
N SER A 153 16.40 -22.76 -5.35
CA SER A 153 17.04 -23.45 -4.22
C SER A 153 18.54 -23.17 -4.21
N ALA A 154 19.13 -23.12 -3.02
CA ALA A 154 20.58 -23.02 -2.93
C ALA A 154 21.24 -24.24 -3.61
N GLY A 155 22.31 -24.00 -4.35
CA GLY A 155 22.98 -25.01 -5.17
C GLY A 155 22.39 -25.23 -6.56
N GLU A 156 21.30 -24.57 -6.91
CA GLU A 156 20.64 -24.72 -8.21
C GLU A 156 21.40 -23.96 -9.30
N ALA A 157 21.50 -24.59 -10.48
CA ALA A 157 22.12 -23.98 -11.64
C ALA A 157 21.18 -23.00 -12.33
N VAL A 158 21.66 -21.81 -12.60
CA VAL A 158 20.91 -20.73 -13.25
C VAL A 158 21.69 -20.10 -14.38
N LYS A 159 20.95 -19.58 -15.35
CA LYS A 159 21.48 -18.75 -16.43
C LYS A 159 21.08 -17.29 -16.18
N ILE A 160 22.05 -16.37 -16.30
CA ILE A 160 21.80 -14.93 -16.19
C ILE A 160 21.20 -14.43 -17.51
N THR A 161 20.07 -13.73 -17.42
CA THR A 161 19.30 -13.27 -18.59
C THR A 161 19.39 -11.77 -18.82
N ASP A 162 19.83 -11.00 -17.81
CA ASP A 162 19.95 -9.56 -17.90
C ASP A 162 21.12 -9.03 -17.05
N GLY A 163 21.68 -7.88 -17.46
CA GLY A 163 22.78 -7.20 -16.78
C GLY A 163 24.15 -7.47 -17.38
N PRO A 164 25.24 -7.03 -16.70
CA PRO A 164 26.61 -7.14 -17.20
C PRO A 164 27.13 -8.57 -17.34
N PHE A 165 26.43 -9.55 -16.77
CA PHE A 165 26.80 -10.98 -16.81
C PHE A 165 25.80 -11.82 -17.60
N VAL A 166 25.09 -11.19 -18.54
CA VAL A 166 24.10 -11.88 -19.39
C VAL A 166 24.76 -13.08 -20.10
N ASP A 167 24.01 -14.17 -20.20
CA ASP A 167 24.43 -15.48 -20.80
C ASP A 167 25.44 -16.32 -19.98
N PHE A 168 25.96 -15.80 -18.87
CA PHE A 168 26.78 -16.60 -17.97
C PHE A 168 25.94 -17.61 -17.19
N LEU A 169 26.58 -18.75 -16.91
CA LEU A 169 26.00 -19.77 -16.04
C LEU A 169 26.61 -19.64 -14.65
N GLY A 170 25.78 -19.89 -13.64
CA GLY A 170 26.21 -19.86 -12.24
C GLY A 170 25.38 -20.80 -11.39
N SER A 171 25.80 -20.98 -10.15
CA SER A 171 25.06 -21.70 -9.12
C SER A 171 24.65 -20.77 -8.00
N ILE A 172 23.44 -20.94 -7.47
CA ILE A 172 22.92 -20.12 -6.38
C ILE A 172 23.66 -20.48 -5.09
N GLU A 173 24.37 -19.51 -4.51
CA GLU A 173 25.01 -19.64 -3.20
C GLU A 173 24.02 -19.40 -2.07
N SER A 174 23.26 -18.32 -2.15
CA SER A 174 22.26 -17.96 -1.15
C SER A 174 21.10 -17.16 -1.77
N ILE A 175 19.96 -17.18 -1.09
CA ILE A 175 18.72 -16.55 -1.51
C ILE A 175 18.32 -15.54 -0.45
N ASP A 176 18.12 -14.28 -0.83
CA ASP A 176 17.53 -13.23 -0.01
C ASP A 176 16.11 -12.99 -0.47
N GLU A 177 15.18 -13.73 0.09
CA GLU A 177 13.74 -13.62 -0.23
C GLU A 177 13.14 -12.27 0.21
N GLU A 178 13.72 -11.64 1.24
CA GLU A 178 13.23 -10.36 1.74
C GLU A 178 13.55 -9.22 0.78
N HIS A 179 14.65 -9.32 0.03
CA HIS A 179 15.10 -8.27 -0.88
C HIS A 179 14.93 -8.65 -2.36
N GLY A 180 14.45 -9.85 -2.65
CA GLY A 180 14.30 -10.34 -4.02
C GLY A 180 15.62 -10.51 -4.74
N LYS A 181 16.71 -10.88 -4.02
CA LYS A 181 18.05 -11.04 -4.55
C LYS A 181 18.58 -12.45 -4.39
N LEU A 182 19.39 -12.84 -5.35
CA LEU A 182 20.17 -14.07 -5.35
C LEU A 182 21.65 -13.72 -5.32
N LYS A 183 22.40 -14.44 -4.52
CA LYS A 183 23.84 -14.47 -4.63
C LYS A 183 24.23 -15.70 -5.47
N VAL A 184 24.76 -15.43 -6.65
CA VAL A 184 25.08 -16.46 -7.65
C VAL A 184 26.58 -16.51 -7.82
N LEU A 185 27.16 -17.72 -7.72
CA LEU A 185 28.54 -17.98 -8.05
C LEU A 185 28.66 -18.15 -9.57
N VAL A 186 29.27 -17.17 -10.21
CA VAL A 186 29.46 -17.15 -11.66
C VAL A 186 30.90 -17.48 -11.99
N SER A 187 31.12 -18.41 -12.92
CA SER A 187 32.48 -18.74 -13.39
C SER A 187 32.94 -17.69 -14.41
N ILE A 188 33.84 -16.80 -13.97
CA ILE A 188 34.40 -15.72 -14.79
C ILE A 188 35.92 -16.00 -14.91
N PHE A 189 36.42 -16.21 -16.11
CA PHE A 189 37.86 -16.52 -16.39
C PHE A 189 38.41 -17.66 -15.55
N GLY A 190 37.59 -18.71 -15.30
CA GLY A 190 38.01 -19.90 -14.53
C GLY A 190 38.05 -19.68 -13.00
N ARG A 191 37.45 -18.59 -12.49
CA ARG A 191 37.27 -18.33 -11.07
C ARG A 191 35.79 -18.13 -10.74
N GLU A 192 35.35 -18.76 -9.65
CA GLU A 192 34.01 -18.53 -9.15
C GLU A 192 33.96 -17.19 -8.41
N THR A 193 33.10 -16.32 -8.88
CA THR A 193 32.91 -14.97 -8.33
C THR A 193 31.47 -14.82 -7.88
N PRO A 194 31.21 -14.49 -6.61
CA PRO A 194 29.86 -14.23 -6.13
C PRO A 194 29.33 -12.90 -6.68
N VAL A 195 28.17 -12.95 -7.32
CA VAL A 195 27.48 -11.80 -7.90
C VAL A 195 26.08 -11.71 -7.31
N GLU A 196 25.67 -10.53 -6.85
CA GLU A 196 24.29 -10.29 -6.43
C GLU A 196 23.43 -9.90 -7.64
N LEU A 197 22.34 -10.63 -7.85
CA LEU A 197 21.40 -10.47 -8.95
C LEU A 197 19.97 -10.44 -8.44
N ASP A 198 19.09 -9.70 -9.11
CA ASP A 198 17.67 -9.79 -8.86
C ASP A 198 17.07 -11.08 -9.40
N PHE A 199 16.00 -11.58 -8.78
CA PHE A 199 15.31 -12.80 -9.22
C PHE A 199 14.88 -12.74 -10.70
N LEU A 200 14.59 -11.56 -11.21
CA LEU A 200 14.20 -11.36 -12.60
C LEU A 200 15.34 -11.43 -13.59
N GLN A 201 16.59 -11.35 -13.11
CA GLN A 201 17.79 -11.40 -13.94
C GLN A 201 18.33 -12.81 -14.14
N VAL A 202 17.69 -13.81 -13.54
CA VAL A 202 18.13 -15.20 -13.64
C VAL A 202 16.99 -16.13 -14.04
N ARG A 203 17.35 -17.19 -14.75
CA ARG A 203 16.44 -18.25 -15.18
C ARG A 203 17.02 -19.61 -14.83
N LYS A 204 16.17 -20.53 -14.36
CA LYS A 204 16.54 -21.94 -14.20
C LYS A 204 16.95 -22.56 -15.53
N ILE A 205 17.91 -23.44 -15.45
CA ILE A 205 18.34 -24.25 -16.58
C ILE A 205 17.56 -25.55 -16.59
#